data_078bd745c32d6a4d11986a40cbb934c1
#
_entry.id   078bd745c32d6a4d11986a40cbb934c1
#
_cell.length_a   1.000
_cell.length_b   1.000
_cell.length_c   1.000
_cell.angle_alpha   90.00
_cell.angle_beta   90.00
_cell.angle_gamma   90.00
#
_symmetry.space_group_name_H-M   'P 1'
#
loop_
_entity.id
_entity.type
_entity.pdbx_description
1 polymer ?
#
loop_
_entity_poly.entity_id
_entity_poly.type
_entity_poly.pdbx_seq_one_letter_code
_entity_poly.pdbx_strand_id
1 'polypeptide(L)'
;DFCLSRGLGDVYKRQILITRKIPQKFIEQLEQIGDVVMWDKELTPMPRETFLSEVKDATACFITLSESVDEEVLTEASDLKIIANMAVGYDNIDVVRANDHDITVTNTPDVLTETTAELGFTLMLTVARRIIEAERYVQEGQWQSWGPYLLSGKDVHGSTVGIYGMGGIGRAFARRLKGFNTRILYHNRTQNPEAEKELDATYVSFETLLKESDFVICTAPLTPQTENQFDSKAFNLMKNDAIFILSLIHI
;
A
#
# COMPACT_ATOMS: atom_id res chain seq x y z
N ASP A 1 -32.92 -52.74 23.15
CA ASP A 1 -32.61 -51.93 21.95
C ASP A 1 -32.65 -50.48 22.29
N PHE A 2 -31.52 -50.00 22.76
CA PHE A 2 -31.31 -48.57 23.07
C PHE A 2 -30.80 -47.91 21.81
N CYS A 3 -31.71 -47.40 20.99
CA CYS A 3 -31.31 -46.58 19.85
C CYS A 3 -30.90 -45.20 20.32
N LEU A 4 -29.60 -45.02 20.54
CA LEU A 4 -28.98 -43.73 20.73
C LEU A 4 -28.94 -42.98 19.39
N SER A 5 -30.01 -42.28 19.07
CA SER A 5 -29.95 -41.19 18.11
C SER A 5 -29.17 -40.04 18.77
N ARG A 6 -27.87 -40.10 18.74
CA ARG A 6 -27.08 -38.89 18.87
C ARG A 6 -27.42 -38.06 17.64
N GLY A 7 -28.17 -36.99 17.88
CA GLY A 7 -28.34 -35.94 16.90
C GLY A 7 -26.95 -35.58 16.39
N LEU A 8 -26.77 -35.73 15.11
CA LEU A 8 -25.74 -35.03 14.38
C LEU A 8 -26.03 -33.56 14.62
N GLY A 9 -25.35 -32.99 15.64
CA GLY A 9 -25.29 -31.55 15.76
C GLY A 9 -24.84 -31.03 14.40
N ASP A 10 -25.59 -30.10 13.87
CA ASP A 10 -25.18 -29.35 12.69
C ASP A 10 -23.71 -29.00 12.88
N VAL A 11 -22.88 -29.62 12.06
CA VAL A 11 -21.50 -29.18 11.91
C VAL A 11 -21.65 -27.81 11.27
N TYR A 12 -21.62 -26.77 12.10
CA TYR A 12 -21.59 -25.38 11.67
C TYR A 12 -20.40 -25.26 10.73
N LYS A 13 -20.67 -25.35 9.44
CA LYS A 13 -19.65 -25.16 8.43
C LYS A 13 -19.25 -23.69 8.51
N ARG A 14 -18.00 -23.47 8.83
CA ARG A 14 -17.42 -22.14 8.95
C ARG A 14 -17.38 -21.52 7.56
N GLN A 15 -18.18 -20.50 7.30
CA GLN A 15 -18.13 -19.79 6.04
C GLN A 15 -16.91 -18.88 5.99
N ILE A 16 -16.17 -18.98 4.90
CA ILE A 16 -15.00 -18.15 4.58
C ILE A 16 -15.37 -17.26 3.40
N LEU A 17 -15.54 -15.97 3.66
CA LEU A 17 -15.83 -14.98 2.63
C LEU A 17 -14.53 -14.46 2.02
N ILE A 18 -14.43 -14.48 0.69
CA ILE A 18 -13.30 -13.95 -0.08
C ILE A 18 -13.82 -12.85 -1.01
N THR A 19 -13.39 -11.63 -0.80
CA THR A 19 -13.93 -10.44 -1.49
C THR A 19 -13.30 -10.18 -2.86
N ARG A 20 -12.38 -11.03 -3.29
CA ARG A 20 -11.70 -10.92 -4.58
C ARG A 20 -11.40 -12.29 -5.15
N LYS A 21 -11.49 -12.44 -6.48
CA LYS A 21 -11.07 -13.69 -7.11
C LYS A 21 -9.57 -13.94 -6.88
N ILE A 22 -9.26 -15.11 -6.34
CA ILE A 22 -7.89 -15.58 -6.13
C ILE A 22 -7.67 -16.93 -6.84
N PRO A 23 -6.41 -17.37 -7.05
CA PRO A 23 -6.13 -18.63 -7.72
C PRO A 23 -6.73 -19.86 -7.02
N GLN A 24 -7.28 -20.79 -7.80
CA GLN A 24 -8.00 -21.97 -7.34
C GLN A 24 -7.24 -22.81 -6.31
N LYS A 25 -5.92 -22.93 -6.45
CA LYS A 25 -5.06 -23.67 -5.50
C LYS A 25 -5.17 -23.21 -4.04
N PHE A 26 -5.52 -21.92 -3.81
CA PHE A 26 -5.71 -21.39 -2.46
C PHE A 26 -7.13 -21.65 -1.97
N ILE A 27 -8.10 -21.66 -2.89
CA ILE A 27 -9.50 -22.02 -2.59
C ILE A 27 -9.55 -23.45 -2.08
N GLU A 28 -8.92 -24.40 -2.77
CA GLU A 28 -8.85 -25.81 -2.40
C GLU A 28 -8.25 -26.03 -1.00
N GLN A 29 -7.34 -25.18 -0.57
CA GLN A 29 -6.79 -25.22 0.80
C GLN A 29 -7.81 -24.73 1.84
N LEU A 30 -8.55 -23.68 1.52
CA LEU A 30 -9.57 -23.12 2.41
C LEU A 30 -10.81 -24.00 2.52
N GLU A 31 -11.20 -24.69 1.44
CA GLU A 31 -12.31 -25.66 1.41
C GLU A 31 -12.08 -26.86 2.35
N GLN A 32 -10.85 -27.12 2.76
CA GLN A 32 -10.54 -28.14 3.76
C GLN A 32 -10.98 -27.76 5.19
N ILE A 33 -11.20 -26.45 5.44
CA ILE A 33 -11.49 -25.93 6.77
C ILE A 33 -12.83 -25.21 6.88
N GLY A 34 -13.49 -24.91 5.75
CA GLY A 34 -14.79 -24.25 5.72
C GLY A 34 -15.42 -24.19 4.34
N ASP A 35 -16.65 -23.72 4.27
CA ASP A 35 -17.34 -23.44 3.02
C ASP A 35 -16.86 -22.08 2.48
N VAL A 36 -16.35 -22.05 1.25
CA VAL A 36 -15.80 -20.84 0.65
C VAL A 36 -16.84 -20.15 -0.22
N VAL A 37 -17.11 -18.89 0.09
CA VAL A 37 -17.88 -17.96 -0.75
C VAL A 37 -16.92 -16.92 -1.30
N MET A 38 -16.75 -16.88 -2.61
CA MET A 38 -15.78 -16.00 -3.26
C MET A 38 -16.44 -15.09 -4.28
N TRP A 39 -16.07 -13.79 -4.24
CA TRP A 39 -16.42 -12.84 -5.31
C TRP A 39 -15.63 -13.17 -6.58
N ASP A 40 -16.37 -13.51 -7.65
CA ASP A 40 -15.81 -14.03 -8.92
C ASP A 40 -15.25 -12.92 -9.85
N LYS A 41 -14.80 -11.80 -9.31
CA LYS A 41 -14.16 -10.74 -10.10
C LYS A 41 -12.76 -10.45 -9.56
N GLU A 42 -11.80 -10.41 -10.48
CA GLU A 42 -10.42 -10.09 -10.15
C GLU A 42 -10.19 -8.57 -10.07
N LEU A 43 -10.69 -7.83 -11.05
CA LEU A 43 -10.43 -6.39 -11.22
C LEU A 43 -11.53 -5.48 -10.65
N THR A 44 -12.66 -6.04 -10.26
CA THR A 44 -13.81 -5.26 -9.75
C THR A 44 -14.01 -5.59 -8.28
N PRO A 45 -13.96 -4.61 -7.37
CA PRO A 45 -14.26 -4.82 -5.96
C PRO A 45 -15.67 -5.40 -5.75
N MET A 46 -15.84 -6.16 -4.66
CA MET A 46 -17.17 -6.56 -4.22
C MET A 46 -17.97 -5.30 -3.86
N PRO A 47 -19.20 -5.12 -4.37
CA PRO A 47 -20.04 -3.99 -3.98
C PRO A 47 -20.33 -4.00 -2.48
N ARG A 48 -20.39 -2.81 -1.87
CA ARG A 48 -20.61 -2.64 -0.42
C ARG A 48 -21.85 -3.41 0.08
N GLU A 49 -22.96 -3.31 -0.64
CA GLU A 49 -24.21 -3.99 -0.28
C GLU A 49 -24.05 -5.53 -0.28
N THR A 50 -23.32 -6.06 -1.27
CA THR A 50 -23.01 -7.48 -1.34
C THR A 50 -22.10 -7.90 -0.19
N PHE A 51 -21.07 -7.10 0.11
CA PHE A 51 -20.17 -7.37 1.24
C PHE A 51 -20.93 -7.41 2.57
N LEU A 52 -21.79 -6.42 2.84
CA LEU A 52 -22.65 -6.39 4.03
C LEU A 52 -23.61 -7.58 4.10
N SER A 53 -24.11 -8.06 2.95
CA SER A 53 -24.99 -9.24 2.93
C SER A 53 -24.23 -10.53 3.25
N GLU A 54 -23.07 -10.73 2.61
CA GLU A 54 -22.31 -11.99 2.71
C GLU A 54 -21.53 -12.11 4.03
N VAL A 55 -21.13 -10.99 4.63
CA VAL A 55 -20.36 -11.01 5.88
C VAL A 55 -21.15 -11.49 7.08
N LYS A 56 -22.49 -11.44 7.02
CA LYS A 56 -23.40 -11.88 8.10
C LYS A 56 -23.21 -13.34 8.49
N ASP A 57 -22.99 -14.19 7.48
CA ASP A 57 -22.81 -15.61 7.67
C ASP A 57 -21.34 -16.03 7.75
N ALA A 58 -20.41 -15.07 7.63
CA ALA A 58 -18.99 -15.34 7.58
C ALA A 58 -18.37 -15.53 8.98
N THR A 59 -17.62 -16.61 9.15
CA THR A 59 -16.74 -16.81 10.32
C THR A 59 -15.33 -16.24 10.08
N ALA A 60 -14.90 -16.19 8.82
CA ALA A 60 -13.62 -15.61 8.40
C ALA A 60 -13.81 -14.79 7.12
N CYS A 61 -13.11 -13.66 7.04
CA CYS A 61 -13.06 -12.84 5.83
C CYS A 61 -11.62 -12.72 5.33
N PHE A 62 -11.43 -13.00 4.04
CA PHE A 62 -10.24 -12.63 3.30
C PHE A 62 -10.58 -11.41 2.44
N ILE A 63 -9.97 -10.27 2.74
CA ILE A 63 -10.26 -8.98 2.10
C ILE A 63 -9.01 -8.36 1.48
N THR A 64 -9.22 -7.32 0.68
CA THR A 64 -8.16 -6.46 0.13
C THR A 64 -8.30 -5.04 0.67
N LEU A 65 -7.51 -4.09 0.16
CA LEU A 65 -7.63 -2.67 0.52
C LEU A 65 -8.92 -2.00 0.01
N SER A 66 -9.68 -2.68 -0.86
CA SER A 66 -10.88 -2.10 -1.47
C SER A 66 -12.10 -2.17 -0.55
N GLU A 67 -12.09 -3.06 0.41
CA GLU A 67 -13.19 -3.26 1.35
C GLU A 67 -12.96 -2.42 2.60
N SER A 68 -13.93 -1.57 2.95
CA SER A 68 -13.94 -0.83 4.22
C SER A 68 -14.63 -1.65 5.30
N VAL A 69 -13.93 -1.94 6.39
CA VAL A 69 -14.46 -2.63 7.56
C VAL A 69 -14.64 -1.62 8.68
N ASP A 70 -15.80 -1.04 8.73
CA ASP A 70 -16.26 -0.07 9.71
C ASP A 70 -17.24 -0.71 10.73
N GLU A 71 -17.78 0.09 11.62
CA GLU A 71 -18.74 -0.34 12.64
C GLU A 71 -19.97 -1.06 12.05
N GLU A 72 -20.44 -0.63 10.87
CA GLU A 72 -21.60 -1.27 10.23
C GLU A 72 -21.28 -2.72 9.86
N VAL A 73 -20.12 -2.98 9.23
CA VAL A 73 -19.67 -4.34 8.89
C VAL A 73 -19.49 -5.18 10.15
N LEU A 74 -18.83 -4.63 11.16
CA LEU A 74 -18.52 -5.36 12.40
C LEU A 74 -19.79 -5.72 13.19
N THR A 75 -20.80 -4.86 13.15
CA THR A 75 -22.09 -5.11 13.79
C THR A 75 -22.91 -6.20 13.07
N GLU A 76 -22.91 -6.18 11.73
CA GLU A 76 -23.62 -7.16 10.92
C GLU A 76 -22.95 -8.55 10.94
N ALA A 77 -21.65 -8.61 11.18
CA ALA A 77 -20.82 -9.83 11.13
C ALA A 77 -20.72 -10.53 12.51
N SER A 78 -21.86 -10.93 13.09
CA SER A 78 -21.93 -11.45 14.47
C SER A 78 -21.06 -12.70 14.72
N ASP A 79 -20.84 -13.53 13.72
CA ASP A 79 -20.09 -14.79 13.82
C ASP A 79 -18.62 -14.66 13.34
N LEU A 80 -18.23 -13.48 12.89
CA LEU A 80 -16.88 -13.23 12.38
C LEU A 80 -15.83 -13.32 13.49
N LYS A 81 -14.75 -14.06 13.25
CA LYS A 81 -13.65 -14.26 14.20
C LYS A 81 -12.32 -13.73 13.70
N ILE A 82 -12.16 -13.66 12.38
CA ILE A 82 -10.88 -13.24 11.78
C ILE A 82 -11.10 -12.50 10.46
N ILE A 83 -10.32 -11.44 10.29
CA ILE A 83 -10.17 -10.71 9.05
C ILE A 83 -8.72 -10.83 8.60
N ALA A 84 -8.50 -11.49 7.46
CA ALA A 84 -7.20 -11.59 6.81
C ALA A 84 -7.13 -10.55 5.69
N ASN A 85 -6.42 -9.46 5.92
CA ASN A 85 -6.24 -8.39 4.94
C ASN A 85 -5.01 -8.66 4.06
N MET A 86 -5.20 -8.85 2.76
CA MET A 86 -4.12 -9.04 1.79
C MET A 86 -3.47 -7.69 1.44
N ALA A 87 -2.88 -7.06 2.43
CA ALA A 87 -2.20 -5.78 2.31
C ALA A 87 -1.21 -5.56 3.45
N VAL A 88 -0.30 -4.61 3.30
CA VAL A 88 0.56 -4.11 4.38
C VAL A 88 -0.19 -3.09 5.22
N GLY A 89 -0.84 -2.12 4.57
CA GLY A 89 -1.71 -1.15 5.21
C GLY A 89 -3.01 -1.80 5.70
N TYR A 90 -3.62 -1.23 6.70
CA TYR A 90 -4.90 -1.67 7.27
C TYR A 90 -5.79 -0.49 7.69
N ASP A 91 -5.57 0.66 7.09
CA ASP A 91 -6.37 1.88 7.27
C ASP A 91 -7.83 1.73 6.78
N ASN A 92 -8.09 0.71 5.96
CA ASN A 92 -9.42 0.28 5.55
C ASN A 92 -10.20 -0.50 6.63
N ILE A 93 -9.58 -0.80 7.78
CA ILE A 93 -10.20 -1.59 8.87
C ILE A 93 -10.16 -0.77 10.17
N ASP A 94 -11.29 -0.60 10.81
CA ASP A 94 -11.35 -0.11 12.20
C ASP A 94 -10.88 -1.22 13.15
N VAL A 95 -9.56 -1.31 13.32
CA VAL A 95 -8.93 -2.35 14.15
C VAL A 95 -9.32 -2.23 15.62
N VAL A 96 -9.57 -1.02 16.11
CA VAL A 96 -9.98 -0.81 17.50
C VAL A 96 -11.36 -1.44 17.72
N ARG A 97 -12.31 -1.13 16.85
CA ARG A 97 -13.65 -1.71 16.89
C ARG A 97 -13.65 -3.21 16.64
N ALA A 98 -12.86 -3.69 15.67
CA ALA A 98 -12.72 -5.12 15.43
C ALA A 98 -12.27 -5.86 16.71
N ASN A 99 -11.33 -5.29 17.44
CA ASN A 99 -10.88 -5.86 18.72
C ASN A 99 -11.97 -5.81 19.80
N ASP A 100 -12.80 -4.76 19.85
CA ASP A 100 -13.95 -4.67 20.78
C ASP A 100 -15.01 -5.76 20.48
N HIS A 101 -15.07 -6.25 19.22
CA HIS A 101 -15.91 -7.36 18.79
C HIS A 101 -15.22 -8.75 18.89
N ASP A 102 -14.06 -8.85 19.53
CA ASP A 102 -13.25 -10.07 19.60
C ASP A 102 -12.84 -10.64 18.21
N ILE A 103 -12.67 -9.77 17.20
CA ILE A 103 -12.28 -10.13 15.84
C ILE A 103 -10.77 -9.90 15.67
N THR A 104 -10.06 -10.97 15.33
CA THR A 104 -8.63 -10.89 15.01
C THR A 104 -8.40 -10.30 13.63
N VAL A 105 -7.57 -9.27 13.53
CA VAL A 105 -7.15 -8.70 12.24
C VAL A 105 -5.72 -9.09 11.95
N THR A 106 -5.47 -9.59 10.73
CA THR A 106 -4.13 -9.93 10.24
C THR A 106 -3.84 -9.19 8.94
N ASN A 107 -2.56 -8.91 8.67
CA ASN A 107 -2.10 -8.28 7.45
C ASN A 107 -0.86 -9.01 6.91
N THR A 108 -0.29 -8.55 5.79
CA THR A 108 0.88 -9.15 5.13
C THR A 108 2.09 -8.20 5.15
N PRO A 109 2.72 -7.95 6.33
CA PRO A 109 3.88 -7.07 6.42
C PRO A 109 5.08 -7.66 5.64
N ASP A 110 5.99 -6.77 5.21
CA ASP A 110 7.29 -7.05 4.59
C ASP A 110 7.27 -7.74 3.21
N VAL A 111 6.19 -8.39 2.81
CA VAL A 111 6.11 -9.17 1.56
C VAL A 111 6.37 -8.33 0.31
N LEU A 112 5.93 -7.08 0.30
CA LEU A 112 6.01 -6.19 -0.87
C LEU A 112 6.99 -5.01 -0.70
N THR A 113 7.79 -5.01 0.36
CA THR A 113 8.72 -3.91 0.68
C THR A 113 9.65 -3.59 -0.48
N GLU A 114 10.32 -4.59 -1.03
CA GLU A 114 11.27 -4.40 -2.13
C GLU A 114 10.56 -4.03 -3.43
N THR A 115 9.44 -4.68 -3.75
CA THR A 115 8.66 -4.43 -4.97
C THR A 115 8.07 -3.02 -4.99
N THR A 116 7.53 -2.55 -3.86
CA THR A 116 6.99 -1.19 -3.75
C THR A 116 8.09 -0.14 -3.87
N ALA A 117 9.23 -0.37 -3.23
CA ALA A 117 10.39 0.51 -3.34
C ALA A 117 10.94 0.56 -4.78
N GLU A 118 10.95 -0.57 -5.49
CA GLU A 118 11.36 -0.65 -6.88
C GLU A 118 10.42 0.13 -7.80
N LEU A 119 9.11 -0.02 -7.63
CA LEU A 119 8.13 0.78 -8.39
C LEU A 119 8.31 2.28 -8.13
N GLY A 120 8.44 2.70 -6.86
CA GLY A 120 8.68 4.11 -6.52
C GLY A 120 9.95 4.65 -7.16
N PHE A 121 11.03 3.87 -7.17
CA PHE A 121 12.30 4.22 -7.82
C PHE A 121 12.15 4.30 -9.36
N THR A 122 11.43 3.38 -9.95
CA THR A 122 11.10 3.38 -11.39
C THR A 122 10.30 4.61 -11.76
N LEU A 123 9.26 4.96 -10.98
CA LEU A 123 8.46 6.18 -11.19
C LEU A 123 9.33 7.45 -11.11
N MET A 124 10.23 7.53 -10.13
CA MET A 124 11.16 8.65 -10.00
C MET A 124 12.00 8.84 -11.27
N LEU A 125 12.63 7.77 -11.76
CA LEU A 125 13.44 7.82 -12.99
C LEU A 125 12.59 8.13 -14.22
N THR A 126 11.41 7.54 -14.32
CA THR A 126 10.49 7.73 -15.44
C THR A 126 10.07 9.19 -15.58
N VAL A 127 9.67 9.82 -14.46
CA VAL A 127 9.27 11.23 -14.46
C VAL A 127 10.49 12.14 -14.65
N ALA A 128 11.58 11.90 -13.93
CA ALA A 128 12.81 12.68 -14.03
C ALA A 128 13.35 12.74 -15.47
N ARG A 129 13.29 11.62 -16.19
CA ARG A 129 13.81 11.50 -17.56
C ARG A 129 12.74 11.68 -18.64
N ARG A 130 11.50 12.07 -18.27
CA ARG A 130 10.38 12.32 -19.19
C ARG A 130 10.11 11.14 -20.15
N ILE A 131 10.23 9.90 -19.64
CA ILE A 131 10.20 8.69 -20.48
C ILE A 131 8.86 8.55 -21.21
N ILE A 132 7.73 8.82 -20.56
CA ILE A 132 6.39 8.69 -21.15
C ILE A 132 6.18 9.73 -22.27
N GLU A 133 6.68 10.94 -22.07
CA GLU A 133 6.62 11.98 -23.12
C GLU A 133 7.51 11.62 -24.30
N ALA A 134 8.72 11.09 -24.03
CA ALA A 134 9.65 10.67 -25.06
C ALA A 134 9.08 9.50 -25.89
N GLU A 135 8.45 8.55 -25.23
CA GLU A 135 7.80 7.41 -25.88
C GLU A 135 6.68 7.90 -26.83
N ARG A 136 5.77 8.75 -26.35
CA ARG A 136 4.69 9.34 -27.18
C ARG A 136 5.25 10.13 -28.36
N TYR A 137 6.27 10.94 -28.12
CA TYR A 137 6.93 11.75 -29.15
C TYR A 137 7.46 10.89 -30.31
N VAL A 138 8.03 9.72 -30.00
CA VAL A 138 8.48 8.77 -30.99
C VAL A 138 7.31 8.07 -31.70
N GLN A 139 6.32 7.60 -30.96
CA GLN A 139 5.15 6.90 -31.53
C GLN A 139 4.33 7.80 -32.48
N GLU A 140 4.23 9.08 -32.16
CA GLU A 140 3.54 10.07 -32.99
C GLU A 140 4.37 10.53 -34.21
N GLY A 141 5.56 9.96 -34.40
CA GLY A 141 6.43 10.28 -35.55
C GLY A 141 7.05 11.69 -35.51
N GLN A 142 7.06 12.31 -34.32
CA GLN A 142 7.57 13.67 -34.16
C GLN A 142 9.10 13.73 -34.14
N TRP A 143 9.77 12.61 -33.85
CA TRP A 143 11.21 12.56 -33.78
C TRP A 143 11.85 12.61 -35.17
N GLN A 144 12.59 13.67 -35.45
CA GLN A 144 13.29 13.87 -36.71
C GLN A 144 14.80 13.75 -36.57
N SER A 145 15.36 14.31 -35.50
CA SER A 145 16.78 14.25 -35.19
C SER A 145 17.05 14.58 -33.73
N TRP A 146 18.29 14.34 -33.31
CA TRP A 146 18.75 14.77 -31.98
C TRP A 146 18.73 16.29 -31.83
N GLY A 147 18.35 16.76 -30.61
CA GLY A 147 18.43 18.17 -30.23
C GLY A 147 18.93 18.29 -28.79
N PRO A 148 19.81 19.28 -28.47
CA PRO A 148 20.45 19.39 -27.13
C PRO A 148 19.48 19.63 -25.97
N TYR A 149 18.31 20.17 -26.27
CA TYR A 149 17.27 20.46 -25.26
C TYR A 149 16.01 19.62 -25.45
N LEU A 150 16.03 18.72 -26.46
CA LEU A 150 14.86 17.90 -26.75
C LEU A 150 14.63 16.91 -25.61
N LEU A 151 13.46 17.04 -24.97
CA LEU A 151 13.02 16.20 -23.86
C LEU A 151 14.05 16.08 -22.72
N SER A 152 14.85 17.13 -22.51
CA SER A 152 15.78 17.19 -21.38
C SER A 152 15.00 17.06 -20.08
N GLY A 153 15.39 16.08 -19.28
CA GLY A 153 14.81 15.84 -17.97
C GLY A 153 15.65 16.42 -16.84
N LYS A 154 15.38 15.96 -15.63
CA LYS A 154 16.14 16.28 -14.42
C LYS A 154 17.05 15.11 -14.06
N ASP A 155 18.30 15.40 -13.69
CA ASP A 155 19.24 14.37 -13.26
C ASP A 155 18.93 13.94 -11.83
N VAL A 156 18.92 12.64 -11.60
CA VAL A 156 18.84 12.05 -10.26
C VAL A 156 20.24 11.98 -9.63
N HIS A 157 21.26 11.75 -10.47
CA HIS A 157 22.64 11.73 -10.00
C HIS A 157 23.03 13.05 -9.35
N GLY A 158 23.61 12.97 -8.13
CA GLY A 158 24.07 14.14 -7.36
C GLY A 158 22.95 15.02 -6.78
N SER A 159 21.67 14.63 -6.94
CA SER A 159 20.53 15.39 -6.42
C SER A 159 20.29 15.15 -4.92
N THR A 160 19.42 15.96 -4.32
CA THR A 160 18.91 15.75 -2.96
C THR A 160 17.55 15.04 -3.02
N VAL A 161 17.45 13.89 -2.35
CA VAL A 161 16.22 13.11 -2.26
C VAL A 161 15.71 13.10 -0.83
N GLY A 162 14.50 13.61 -0.63
CA GLY A 162 13.81 13.63 0.67
C GLY A 162 12.83 12.46 0.77
N ILE A 163 12.93 11.67 1.82
CA ILE A 163 12.06 10.52 2.09
C ILE A 163 11.20 10.81 3.31
N TYR A 164 9.91 10.97 3.09
CA TYR A 164 8.91 11.06 4.14
C TYR A 164 8.43 9.65 4.49
N GLY A 165 8.94 9.11 5.61
CA GLY A 165 8.68 7.74 6.03
C GLY A 165 9.87 6.78 5.81
N MET A 166 10.92 6.85 6.63
CA MET A 166 12.10 5.95 6.58
C MET A 166 11.82 4.61 7.30
N GLY A 167 10.70 3.95 6.93
CA GLY A 167 10.36 2.58 7.33
C GLY A 167 10.98 1.55 6.39
N GLY A 168 10.43 0.33 6.33
CA GLY A 168 10.93 -0.75 5.45
C GLY A 168 11.04 -0.31 3.99
N ILE A 169 9.96 0.24 3.42
CA ILE A 169 9.89 0.70 2.02
C ILE A 169 10.85 1.89 1.80
N GLY A 170 10.85 2.90 2.69
CA GLY A 170 11.74 4.06 2.58
C GLY A 170 13.21 3.67 2.62
N ARG A 171 13.60 2.74 3.50
CA ARG A 171 14.97 2.19 3.56
C ARG A 171 15.33 1.41 2.28
N ALA A 172 14.41 0.59 1.78
CA ALA A 172 14.61 -0.16 0.54
C ALA A 172 14.76 0.78 -0.67
N PHE A 173 13.97 1.87 -0.71
CA PHE A 173 14.11 2.92 -1.70
C PHE A 173 15.49 3.62 -1.59
N ALA A 174 15.87 4.04 -0.38
CA ALA A 174 17.13 4.72 -0.13
C ALA A 174 18.36 3.87 -0.52
N ARG A 175 18.31 2.54 -0.32
CA ARG A 175 19.38 1.63 -0.78
C ARG A 175 19.60 1.71 -2.29
N ARG A 176 18.54 1.88 -3.09
CA ARG A 176 18.61 2.02 -4.55
C ARG A 176 19.26 3.33 -4.99
N LEU A 177 19.18 4.37 -4.16
CA LEU A 177 19.78 5.67 -4.42
C LEU A 177 21.33 5.69 -4.30
N LYS A 178 21.93 4.72 -3.62
CA LYS A 178 23.40 4.68 -3.43
C LYS A 178 24.19 4.76 -4.73
N GLY A 179 23.69 4.17 -5.81
CA GLY A 179 24.34 4.21 -7.14
C GLY A 179 24.26 5.56 -7.83
N PHE A 180 23.48 6.52 -7.32
CA PHE A 180 23.25 7.83 -7.94
C PHE A 180 23.97 8.97 -7.23
N ASN A 181 24.80 8.69 -6.22
CA ASN A 181 25.55 9.70 -5.48
C ASN A 181 24.66 10.84 -4.95
N THR A 182 23.45 10.50 -4.48
CA THR A 182 22.47 11.45 -3.97
C THR A 182 22.72 11.78 -2.49
N ARG A 183 22.32 12.99 -2.09
CA ARG A 183 22.18 13.35 -0.68
C ARG A 183 20.79 12.89 -0.21
N ILE A 184 20.72 12.04 0.82
CA ILE A 184 19.48 11.49 1.35
C ILE A 184 19.06 12.25 2.60
N LEU A 185 17.92 12.93 2.54
CA LEU A 185 17.23 13.51 3.69
C LEU A 185 16.03 12.63 4.04
N TYR A 186 15.68 12.57 5.32
CA TYR A 186 14.44 11.90 5.70
C TYR A 186 13.73 12.59 6.88
N HIS A 187 12.43 12.38 6.94
CA HIS A 187 11.58 12.77 8.06
C HIS A 187 10.73 11.59 8.52
N ASN A 188 10.73 11.36 9.82
CA ASN A 188 9.91 10.41 10.54
C ASN A 188 9.35 11.05 11.81
N ARG A 189 8.35 10.44 12.40
CA ARG A 189 7.90 10.77 13.77
C ARG A 189 9.04 10.60 14.80
N THR A 190 9.87 9.58 14.62
CA THR A 190 11.04 9.29 15.47
C THR A 190 12.26 9.09 14.58
N GLN A 191 13.40 9.66 14.98
CA GLN A 191 14.68 9.47 14.30
C GLN A 191 15.06 7.98 14.24
N ASN A 192 15.71 7.57 13.15
CA ASN A 192 16.14 6.18 12.91
C ASN A 192 17.66 6.12 12.72
N PRO A 193 18.45 6.00 13.83
CA PRO A 193 19.91 6.00 13.77
C PRO A 193 20.50 4.84 12.95
N GLU A 194 19.79 3.70 12.87
CA GLU A 194 20.24 2.58 12.05
C GLU A 194 20.19 2.91 10.56
N ALA A 195 19.09 3.54 10.12
CA ALA A 195 18.96 4.00 8.73
C ALA A 195 20.01 5.07 8.40
N GLU A 196 20.31 5.98 9.31
CA GLU A 196 21.38 6.99 9.14
C GLU A 196 22.73 6.34 8.89
N LYS A 197 23.08 5.37 9.74
CA LYS A 197 24.36 4.65 9.62
C LYS A 197 24.44 3.77 8.36
N GLU A 198 23.34 3.10 7.99
CA GLU A 198 23.29 2.20 6.83
C GLU A 198 23.33 2.99 5.51
N LEU A 199 22.64 4.12 5.46
CA LEU A 199 22.28 4.81 4.22
C LEU A 199 22.95 6.17 4.05
N ASP A 200 23.72 6.64 5.03
CA ASP A 200 24.25 8.01 5.10
C ASP A 200 23.13 9.05 4.96
N ALA A 201 21.97 8.75 5.56
CA ALA A 201 20.81 9.59 5.51
C ALA A 201 20.79 10.59 6.67
N THR A 202 20.28 11.80 6.43
CA THR A 202 20.21 12.87 7.44
C THR A 202 18.75 13.07 7.87
N TYR A 203 18.48 12.99 9.19
CA TYR A 203 17.20 13.36 9.76
C TYR A 203 16.98 14.86 9.72
N VAL A 204 15.85 15.31 9.21
CA VAL A 204 15.49 16.73 9.13
C VAL A 204 14.03 16.97 9.49
N SER A 205 13.67 18.23 9.72
CA SER A 205 12.27 18.62 9.85
C SER A 205 11.51 18.40 8.54
N PHE A 206 10.19 18.25 8.61
CA PHE A 206 9.35 18.13 7.41
C PHE A 206 9.52 19.33 6.47
N GLU A 207 9.56 20.53 7.02
CA GLU A 207 9.76 21.75 6.26
C GLU A 207 11.13 21.79 5.55
N THR A 208 12.20 21.39 6.23
CA THR A 208 13.55 21.29 5.64
C THR A 208 13.60 20.26 4.53
N LEU A 209 12.96 19.10 4.74
CA LEU A 209 12.84 18.06 3.72
C LEU A 209 12.21 18.61 2.44
N LEU A 210 11.10 19.33 2.55
CA LEU A 210 10.41 19.91 1.39
C LEU A 210 11.26 20.97 0.67
N LYS A 211 11.88 21.87 1.41
CA LYS A 211 12.67 22.98 0.84
C LYS A 211 13.95 22.55 0.15
N GLU A 212 14.61 21.53 0.69
CA GLU A 212 15.94 21.15 0.19
C GLU A 212 15.92 20.05 -0.86
N SER A 213 14.83 19.29 -0.96
CA SER A 213 14.77 18.13 -1.86
C SER A 213 14.46 18.50 -3.31
N ASP A 214 15.15 17.82 -4.22
CA ASP A 214 14.84 17.81 -5.65
C ASP A 214 13.78 16.76 -5.99
N PHE A 215 13.74 15.69 -5.20
CA PHE A 215 12.76 14.62 -5.25
C PHE A 215 12.22 14.38 -3.84
N VAL A 216 10.92 14.30 -3.70
CA VAL A 216 10.25 13.99 -2.43
C VAL A 216 9.48 12.68 -2.60
N ILE A 217 9.83 11.69 -1.81
CA ILE A 217 9.23 10.37 -1.83
C ILE A 217 8.39 10.19 -0.56
N CYS A 218 7.10 9.89 -0.73
CA CYS A 218 6.22 9.58 0.39
C CYS A 218 6.03 8.06 0.50
N THR A 219 6.48 7.50 1.63
CA THR A 219 6.33 6.08 2.01
C THR A 219 5.80 5.92 3.43
N ALA A 220 5.31 7.00 4.04
CA ALA A 220 4.69 6.96 5.35
C ALA A 220 3.29 6.33 5.28
N PRO A 221 2.87 5.56 6.28
CA PRO A 221 1.51 5.04 6.35
C PRO A 221 0.49 6.17 6.56
N LEU A 222 -0.75 5.95 6.10
CA LEU A 222 -1.86 6.84 6.42
C LEU A 222 -2.25 6.64 7.90
N THR A 223 -2.23 7.72 8.64
CA THR A 223 -2.63 7.78 10.05
C THR A 223 -3.29 9.13 10.31
N PRO A 224 -4.02 9.33 11.41
CA PRO A 224 -4.55 10.66 11.76
C PRO A 224 -3.49 11.78 11.82
N GLN A 225 -2.22 11.42 12.06
CA GLN A 225 -1.10 12.38 12.11
C GLN A 225 -0.48 12.65 10.74
N THR A 226 -0.63 11.75 9.76
CA THR A 226 -0.07 11.89 8.40
C THR A 226 -1.12 12.27 7.36
N GLU A 227 -2.38 12.21 7.73
CA GLU A 227 -3.49 12.62 6.89
C GLU A 227 -3.35 14.10 6.50
N ASN A 228 -3.52 14.40 5.22
CA ASN A 228 -3.42 15.76 4.64
C ASN A 228 -2.08 16.49 4.89
N GLN A 229 -0.99 15.76 5.22
CA GLN A 229 0.34 16.38 5.42
C GLN A 229 0.87 17.05 4.15
N PHE A 230 0.57 16.50 2.98
CA PHE A 230 0.94 17.10 1.70
C PHE A 230 -0.21 17.96 1.14
N ASP A 231 -0.52 19.02 1.86
CA ASP A 231 -1.49 20.05 1.46
C ASP A 231 -0.86 21.10 0.52
N SER A 232 -1.66 22.09 0.12
CA SER A 232 -1.18 23.18 -0.73
C SER A 232 0.00 23.96 -0.12
N LYS A 233 0.09 24.03 1.21
CA LYS A 233 1.21 24.72 1.88
C LYS A 233 2.48 23.89 1.76
N ALA A 234 2.37 22.57 1.95
CA ALA A 234 3.49 21.66 1.78
C ALA A 234 4.04 21.71 0.36
N PHE A 235 3.19 21.63 -0.66
CA PHE A 235 3.63 21.75 -2.05
C PHE A 235 4.25 23.11 -2.37
N ASN A 236 3.74 24.20 -1.80
CA ASN A 236 4.32 25.55 -1.98
C ASN A 236 5.70 25.72 -1.31
N LEU A 237 6.08 24.85 -0.37
CA LEU A 237 7.41 24.85 0.24
C LEU A 237 8.44 24.12 -0.61
N MET A 238 8.00 23.25 -1.53
CA MET A 238 8.92 22.50 -2.40
C MET A 238 9.58 23.43 -3.42
N LYS A 239 10.71 22.99 -3.96
CA LYS A 239 11.32 23.68 -5.11
C LYS A 239 10.37 23.64 -6.30
N ASN A 240 10.36 24.70 -7.13
CA ASN A 240 9.45 24.82 -8.27
C ASN A 240 9.58 23.67 -9.29
N ASP A 241 10.75 23.07 -9.36
CA ASP A 241 11.08 21.95 -10.26
C ASP A 241 11.21 20.61 -9.50
N ALA A 242 10.82 20.57 -8.24
CA ALA A 242 10.83 19.34 -7.47
C ALA A 242 9.82 18.33 -8.00
N ILE A 243 10.16 17.06 -7.90
CA ILE A 243 9.29 15.94 -8.29
C ILE A 243 8.81 15.23 -7.02
N PHE A 244 7.49 15.08 -6.91
CA PHE A 244 6.85 14.34 -5.82
C PHE A 244 6.44 12.95 -6.30
N ILE A 245 6.80 11.91 -5.53
CA ILE A 245 6.48 10.52 -5.81
C ILE A 245 5.70 9.94 -4.62
N LEU A 246 4.51 9.44 -4.92
CA LEU A 246 3.71 8.65 -4.01
C LEU A 246 3.65 7.22 -4.55
N SER A 247 4.35 6.29 -3.92
CA SER A 247 4.44 4.89 -4.36
C SER A 247 3.49 3.97 -3.57
N LEU A 248 2.48 4.53 -2.96
CA LEU A 248 1.43 3.83 -2.23
C LEU A 248 0.12 3.85 -3.03
N ILE A 249 -0.82 2.94 -2.69
CA ILE A 249 -2.03 2.69 -3.51
C ILE A 249 -3.02 3.86 -3.53
N HIS A 250 -2.84 4.87 -2.72
CA HIS A 250 -3.75 6.03 -2.66
C HIS A 250 -3.56 6.95 -3.86
N ILE A 251 -3.99 6.50 -5.01
CA ILE A 251 -4.14 7.32 -6.21
C ILE A 251 -5.58 7.85 -6.26
#